data_65601082aef638836fd06fd64a882187
#
_entry.id   65601082aef638836fd06fd64a882187
#
_cell.length_a   1.000
_cell.length_b   1.000
_cell.length_c   1.000
_cell.angle_alpha   90.00
_cell.angle_beta   90.00
_cell.angle_gamma   90.00
#
_symmetry.space_group_name_H-M   'P 1'
#
loop_
_entity.id
_entity.type
_entity.pdbx_description
1 polymer ?
#
loop_
_entity_poly.entity_id
_entity_poly.type
_entity_poly.pdbx_seq_one_letter_code
_entity_poly.pdbx_strand_id
1 'polypeptide(L)'
;KVITPELKEAGHVLVEFMLPKDEFHVFDFEALRKQFDAVEALIQSGKAYSAYTVKDGGLVEAVYKMAFGNEIGVAFDDALTLNDLVEKNFGHIIVEVDNAEVVAGYENVRIIASTNEEKAVSYKGEKVTLDEAYEINCAPLESVYPTTAKAPTTEVRTGDCNERGKMFASKKYDEVNVVIPVFPGTNCEFDSKRAFEKAGAKVQLVLIRNKTEEDIKKSVDELEEAIHNAQIMMLPGGFSAGDEPEGSGKFIATVLRNPRLKAAIDDLLDNREGLMIGICNGFQALVKLGLL
;
A
#
# COMPACT_ATOMS: atom_id res chain seq x y z
N LYS A 1 5.50 -12.86 11.03
CA LYS A 1 4.78 -11.82 11.77
C LYS A 1 5.04 -10.47 11.09
N VAL A 2 4.06 -9.58 11.07
CA VAL A 2 4.18 -8.20 10.58
C VAL A 2 3.88 -7.27 11.74
N ILE A 3 4.68 -6.22 11.89
CA ILE A 3 4.46 -5.12 12.85
C ILE A 3 4.30 -3.81 12.07
N THR A 4 3.69 -2.82 12.69
CA THR A 4 3.44 -1.49 12.12
C THR A 4 4.36 -0.46 12.79
N PRO A 5 4.61 0.70 12.16
CA PRO A 5 5.62 1.63 12.66
C PRO A 5 5.17 2.48 13.86
N GLU A 6 3.86 2.64 14.10
CA GLU A 6 3.40 3.46 15.22
C GLU A 6 3.72 2.82 16.59
N LEU A 7 4.09 3.64 17.58
CA LEU A 7 4.35 3.22 18.95
C LEU A 7 3.11 2.56 19.58
N LYS A 8 3.31 1.57 20.44
CA LYS A 8 2.21 0.74 20.98
C LYS A 8 1.85 1.05 22.42
N GLU A 9 2.83 1.28 23.29
CA GLU A 9 2.58 1.45 24.71
C GLU A 9 3.51 2.48 25.35
N ALA A 10 3.04 3.16 26.39
CA ALA A 10 3.85 3.99 27.26
C ALA A 10 4.68 3.10 28.23
N GLY A 11 5.87 3.54 28.58
CA GLY A 11 6.78 2.80 29.45
C GLY A 11 7.74 1.87 28.70
N HIS A 12 7.65 1.81 27.39
CA HIS A 12 8.59 1.09 26.54
C HIS A 12 9.88 1.88 26.27
N VAL A 13 10.85 1.21 25.69
CA VAL A 13 12.16 1.77 25.33
C VAL A 13 12.30 1.79 23.81
N LEU A 14 12.82 2.90 23.28
CA LEU A 14 13.22 2.99 21.88
C LEU A 14 14.71 2.76 21.78
N VAL A 15 15.09 1.80 20.94
CA VAL A 15 16.46 1.45 20.63
C VAL A 15 16.78 1.72 19.18
N GLU A 16 17.97 2.20 18.91
CA GLU A 16 18.48 2.43 17.57
C GLU A 16 19.49 1.33 17.23
N PHE A 17 19.22 0.58 16.18
CA PHE A 17 20.18 -0.28 15.51
C PHE A 17 20.97 0.57 14.53
N MET A 18 22.24 0.80 14.84
CA MET A 18 23.13 1.63 14.04
C MET A 18 23.82 0.79 12.96
N LEU A 19 24.01 1.38 11.79
CA LEU A 19 24.71 0.76 10.68
C LEU A 19 26.02 1.47 10.41
N PRO A 20 27.19 0.81 10.65
CA PRO A 20 28.49 1.38 10.35
C PRO A 20 28.67 1.70 8.86
N LYS A 21 29.39 2.79 8.57
CA LYS A 21 29.76 3.26 7.24
C LYS A 21 31.26 3.59 7.21
N ASP A 22 31.86 3.48 6.05
CA ASP A 22 33.22 3.95 5.81
C ASP A 22 33.27 5.46 5.56
N GLU A 23 34.45 5.98 5.28
CA GLU A 23 34.69 7.39 4.96
C GLU A 23 34.02 7.89 3.69
N PHE A 24 33.57 6.97 2.82
CA PHE A 24 32.80 7.25 1.59
C PHE A 24 31.29 7.07 1.78
N HIS A 25 30.84 6.89 3.03
CA HIS A 25 29.45 6.59 3.39
C HIS A 25 28.90 5.28 2.80
N VAL A 26 29.78 4.35 2.43
CA VAL A 26 29.37 3.00 2.00
C VAL A 26 29.11 2.16 3.24
N PHE A 27 28.00 1.44 3.23
CA PHE A 27 27.57 0.59 4.34
C PHE A 27 28.49 -0.61 4.52
N ASP A 28 28.70 -1.02 5.77
CA ASP A 28 29.20 -2.34 6.10
C ASP A 28 28.08 -3.36 5.86
N PHE A 29 28.17 -4.11 4.76
CA PHE A 29 27.14 -5.07 4.36
C PHE A 29 27.04 -6.29 5.28
N GLU A 30 28.12 -6.65 5.99
CA GLU A 30 28.06 -7.71 6.99
C GLU A 30 27.30 -7.23 8.23
N ALA A 31 27.58 -6.03 8.70
CA ALA A 31 26.83 -5.39 9.78
C ALA A 31 25.35 -5.18 9.41
N LEU A 32 25.05 -4.79 8.16
CA LEU A 32 23.69 -4.65 7.66
C LEU A 32 22.90 -5.97 7.72
N ARG A 33 23.53 -7.07 7.31
CA ARG A 33 22.91 -8.39 7.38
C ARG A 33 22.62 -8.80 8.82
N LYS A 34 23.61 -8.63 9.72
CA LYS A 34 23.43 -8.92 11.16
C LYS A 34 22.30 -8.07 11.76
N GLN A 35 22.21 -6.79 11.38
CA GLN A 35 21.16 -5.89 11.83
C GLN A 35 19.77 -6.40 11.40
N PHE A 36 19.60 -6.78 10.13
CA PHE A 36 18.33 -7.31 9.64
C PHE A 36 17.95 -8.62 10.32
N ASP A 37 18.90 -9.54 10.48
CA ASP A 37 18.69 -10.82 11.17
C ASP A 37 18.26 -10.57 12.63
N ALA A 38 18.87 -9.59 13.32
CA ALA A 38 18.53 -9.21 14.69
C ALA A 38 17.12 -8.61 14.81
N VAL A 39 16.79 -7.64 13.96
CA VAL A 39 15.47 -6.99 13.96
C VAL A 39 14.39 -8.01 13.59
N GLU A 40 14.63 -8.88 12.59
CA GLU A 40 13.70 -9.95 12.24
C GLU A 40 13.47 -10.91 13.42
N ALA A 41 14.52 -11.33 14.10
CA ALA A 41 14.41 -12.20 15.27
C ALA A 41 13.56 -11.56 16.39
N LEU A 42 13.74 -10.27 16.65
CA LEU A 42 12.91 -9.52 17.60
C LEU A 42 11.43 -9.47 17.18
N ILE A 43 11.16 -9.23 15.89
CA ILE A 43 9.79 -9.23 15.35
C ILE A 43 9.16 -10.62 15.46
N GLN A 44 9.85 -11.66 15.05
CA GLN A 44 9.33 -13.04 15.06
C GLN A 44 9.08 -13.55 16.47
N SER A 45 9.97 -13.22 17.42
CA SER A 45 9.80 -13.58 18.84
C SER A 45 8.71 -12.75 19.56
N GLY A 46 8.21 -11.68 18.95
CA GLY A 46 7.24 -10.78 19.54
C GLY A 46 7.80 -9.76 20.53
N LYS A 47 9.13 -9.60 20.58
CA LYS A 47 9.82 -8.64 21.44
C LYS A 47 9.95 -7.23 20.83
N ALA A 48 9.81 -7.11 19.50
CA ALA A 48 9.64 -5.82 18.83
C ALA A 48 8.14 -5.51 18.69
N TYR A 49 7.73 -4.36 19.16
CA TYR A 49 6.34 -3.86 19.12
C TYR A 49 6.10 -2.99 17.88
N SER A 50 7.03 -2.11 17.57
CA SER A 50 7.04 -1.28 16.37
C SER A 50 8.48 -1.11 15.86
N ALA A 51 8.63 -0.75 14.58
CA ALA A 51 9.92 -0.44 14.00
C ALA A 51 9.79 0.59 12.88
N TYR A 52 10.80 1.47 12.75
CA TYR A 52 10.85 2.49 11.72
C TYR A 52 12.30 2.78 11.29
N THR A 53 12.50 3.12 10.03
CA THR A 53 13.83 3.44 9.50
C THR A 53 14.13 4.94 9.63
N VAL A 54 15.37 5.28 9.98
CA VAL A 54 15.84 6.67 9.99
C VAL A 54 15.96 7.18 8.55
N LYS A 55 15.47 8.39 8.30
CA LYS A 55 15.44 9.06 6.99
C LYS A 55 16.06 10.45 7.07
N ASP A 56 15.65 11.35 6.16
CA ASP A 56 16.24 12.68 6.00
C ASP A 56 16.17 13.58 7.23
N GLY A 57 15.15 13.46 8.05
CA GLY A 57 14.96 14.23 9.27
C GLY A 57 15.60 13.61 10.52
N GLY A 58 16.41 12.55 10.38
CA GLY A 58 17.10 11.91 11.50
C GLY A 58 16.19 11.17 12.47
N LEU A 59 16.70 10.95 13.69
CA LEU A 59 15.94 10.27 14.76
C LEU A 59 14.69 11.07 15.17
N VAL A 60 14.78 12.39 15.20
CA VAL A 60 13.65 13.22 15.63
C VAL A 60 12.45 13.08 14.72
N GLU A 61 12.64 13.12 13.40
CA GLU A 61 11.56 12.90 12.43
C GLU A 61 10.98 11.49 12.58
N ALA A 62 11.84 10.48 12.67
CA ALA A 62 11.42 9.10 12.77
C ALA A 62 10.57 8.86 14.03
N VAL A 63 11.02 9.36 15.18
CA VAL A 63 10.31 9.24 16.46
C VAL A 63 8.95 9.95 16.43
N TYR A 64 8.87 11.18 15.87
CA TYR A 64 7.56 11.85 15.72
C TYR A 64 6.60 11.04 14.84
N LYS A 65 7.08 10.49 13.73
CA LYS A 65 6.24 9.66 12.84
C LYS A 65 5.77 8.37 13.52
N MET A 66 6.59 7.79 14.40
CA MET A 66 6.17 6.66 15.22
C MET A 66 5.15 7.07 16.29
N ALA A 67 5.28 8.27 16.84
CA ALA A 67 4.43 8.78 17.93
C ALA A 67 3.02 9.20 17.47
N PHE A 68 2.86 9.71 16.25
CA PHE A 68 1.60 10.29 15.77
C PHE A 68 0.43 9.28 15.77
N GLY A 69 0.66 8.02 15.41
CA GLY A 69 -0.42 7.06 15.18
C GLY A 69 -1.28 6.76 16.39
N ASN A 70 -0.65 6.55 17.55
CA ASN A 70 -1.33 6.26 18.81
C ASN A 70 -1.15 7.36 19.85
N GLU A 71 -0.63 8.53 19.45
CA GLU A 71 -0.43 9.70 20.30
C GLU A 71 0.41 9.41 21.57
N ILE A 72 1.40 8.52 21.45
CA ILE A 72 2.28 8.14 22.55
C ILE A 72 3.44 9.10 22.63
N GLY A 73 3.66 9.71 23.80
CA GLY A 73 4.75 10.63 24.05
C GLY A 73 6.11 9.93 24.12
N VAL A 74 7.19 10.69 23.90
CA VAL A 74 8.55 10.18 23.91
C VAL A 74 9.47 11.17 24.63
N ALA A 75 10.33 10.64 25.50
CA ALA A 75 11.42 11.39 26.11
C ALA A 75 12.75 10.85 25.55
N PHE A 76 13.48 11.68 24.81
CA PHE A 76 14.83 11.31 24.34
C PHE A 76 15.81 11.23 25.52
N ASP A 77 16.82 10.37 25.37
CA ASP A 77 17.91 10.27 26.34
C ASP A 77 18.76 11.56 26.28
N ASP A 78 18.99 12.16 27.43
CA ASP A 78 19.78 13.39 27.57
C ASP A 78 21.27 13.24 27.20
N ALA A 79 21.78 12.02 27.12
CA ALA A 79 23.11 11.71 26.64
C ALA A 79 23.29 11.97 25.11
N LEU A 80 22.19 11.98 24.36
CA LEU A 80 22.23 12.30 22.93
C LEU A 80 22.61 13.77 22.72
N THR A 81 23.29 14.03 21.61
CA THR A 81 23.55 15.39 21.14
C THR A 81 22.47 15.82 20.14
N LEU A 82 22.37 17.13 19.87
CA LEU A 82 21.50 17.62 18.80
C LEU A 82 21.86 17.01 17.44
N ASN A 83 23.16 16.79 17.19
CA ASN A 83 23.62 16.15 15.97
C ASN A 83 23.08 14.72 15.85
N ASP A 84 23.11 13.94 16.93
CA ASP A 84 22.52 12.59 16.93
C ASP A 84 21.05 12.59 16.52
N LEU A 85 20.28 13.61 16.95
CA LEU A 85 18.84 13.70 16.66
C LEU A 85 18.53 14.03 15.21
N VAL A 86 19.37 14.81 14.53
CA VAL A 86 19.10 15.34 13.18
C VAL A 86 19.95 14.71 12.07
N GLU A 87 20.94 13.91 12.43
CA GLU A 87 21.82 13.27 11.44
C GLU A 87 21.06 12.28 10.57
N LYS A 88 21.32 12.36 9.24
CA LYS A 88 20.70 11.50 8.22
C LYS A 88 21.33 10.12 8.21
N ASN A 89 21.10 9.36 9.26
CA ASN A 89 21.65 8.03 9.42
C ASN A 89 20.82 6.97 8.65
N PHE A 90 20.84 7.07 7.32
CA PHE A 90 20.21 6.05 6.48
C PHE A 90 20.74 4.64 6.81
N GLY A 91 19.82 3.69 6.85
CA GLY A 91 20.11 2.31 7.22
C GLY A 91 19.98 2.03 8.71
N HIS A 92 19.89 3.04 9.56
CA HIS A 92 19.57 2.83 10.97
C HIS A 92 18.08 2.48 11.14
N ILE A 93 17.76 1.63 12.12
CA ILE A 93 16.40 1.19 12.43
C ILE A 93 16.11 1.48 13.90
N ILE A 94 15.01 2.18 14.15
CA ILE A 94 14.46 2.36 15.50
C ILE A 94 13.50 1.22 15.77
N VAL A 95 13.61 0.59 16.94
CA VAL A 95 12.72 -0.48 17.37
C VAL A 95 12.20 -0.15 18.75
N GLU A 96 10.88 -0.29 18.93
CA GLU A 96 10.23 -0.24 20.24
C GLU A 96 10.28 -1.61 20.89
N VAL A 97 10.83 -1.67 22.10
CA VAL A 97 10.96 -2.87 22.92
C VAL A 97 10.43 -2.62 24.34
N ASP A 98 10.04 -3.66 25.04
CA ASP A 98 9.55 -3.59 26.42
C ASP A 98 10.60 -2.98 27.37
N ASN A 99 11.85 -3.43 27.29
CA ASN A 99 12.93 -2.93 28.12
C ASN A 99 14.30 -3.13 27.44
N ALA A 100 15.33 -2.48 27.98
CA ALA A 100 16.68 -2.50 27.43
C ALA A 100 17.37 -3.89 27.45
N GLU A 101 16.95 -4.78 28.34
CA GLU A 101 17.56 -6.14 28.45
C GLU A 101 17.28 -6.97 27.20
N VAL A 102 16.18 -6.68 26.51
CA VAL A 102 15.81 -7.35 25.25
C VAL A 102 16.88 -7.26 24.18
N VAL A 103 17.68 -6.20 24.20
CA VAL A 103 18.73 -5.91 23.19
C VAL A 103 20.15 -6.03 23.71
N ALA A 104 20.35 -6.43 24.95
CA ALA A 104 21.67 -6.47 25.60
C ALA A 104 22.73 -7.37 24.92
N GLY A 105 22.29 -8.28 24.04
CA GLY A 105 23.19 -9.18 23.29
C GLY A 105 23.49 -8.76 21.86
N TYR A 106 22.95 -7.65 21.38
CA TYR A 106 23.15 -7.20 20.00
C TYR A 106 24.24 -6.13 19.89
N GLU A 107 25.01 -6.21 18.82
CA GLU A 107 26.06 -5.23 18.47
C GLU A 107 25.44 -3.99 17.82
N ASN A 108 26.12 -2.84 17.93
CA ASN A 108 25.73 -1.56 17.31
C ASN A 108 24.30 -1.12 17.68
N VAL A 109 23.89 -1.31 18.93
CA VAL A 109 22.58 -0.91 19.43
C VAL A 109 22.76 0.08 20.56
N ARG A 110 21.99 1.15 20.57
CA ARG A 110 21.90 2.09 21.70
C ARG A 110 20.47 2.40 22.06
N ILE A 111 20.24 2.71 23.33
CA ILE A 111 18.96 3.26 23.79
C ILE A 111 18.94 4.73 23.36
N ILE A 112 17.82 5.20 22.80
CA ILE A 112 17.66 6.58 22.34
C ILE A 112 16.56 7.33 23.07
N ALA A 113 15.54 6.64 23.59
CA ALA A 113 14.40 7.27 24.23
C ALA A 113 13.57 6.29 25.05
N SER A 114 12.65 6.81 25.83
CA SER A 114 11.56 6.06 26.47
C SER A 114 10.20 6.63 26.06
N THR A 115 9.20 5.77 25.95
CA THR A 115 7.81 6.16 25.69
C THR A 115 7.07 6.52 26.99
N ASN A 116 6.11 7.43 26.89
CA ASN A 116 5.30 7.87 28.04
C ASN A 116 3.87 8.26 27.61
N GLU A 117 3.01 8.59 28.58
CA GLU A 117 1.63 8.99 28.31
C GLU A 117 1.47 10.47 27.94
N GLU A 118 2.54 11.25 27.94
CA GLU A 118 2.49 12.65 27.56
C GLU A 118 2.44 12.76 26.02
N LYS A 119 1.40 13.39 25.50
CA LYS A 119 1.26 13.59 24.04
C LYS A 119 2.26 14.62 23.50
N ALA A 120 3.54 14.37 23.72
CA ALA A 120 4.63 15.26 23.33
C ALA A 120 5.96 14.50 23.19
N VAL A 121 6.88 15.08 22.44
CA VAL A 121 8.28 14.65 22.42
C VAL A 121 9.11 15.63 23.22
N SER A 122 9.95 15.14 24.12
CA SER A 122 10.79 15.94 24.99
C SER A 122 12.28 15.60 24.84
N TYR A 123 13.13 16.62 25.02
CA TYR A 123 14.57 16.49 25.00
C TYR A 123 15.20 17.60 25.85
N LYS A 124 16.02 17.24 26.85
CA LYS A 124 16.72 18.18 27.76
C LYS A 124 15.81 19.27 28.37
N GLY A 125 14.60 18.89 28.74
CA GLY A 125 13.62 19.80 29.33
C GLY A 125 12.77 20.61 28.36
N GLU A 126 13.14 20.67 27.09
CA GLU A 126 12.31 21.24 26.03
C GLU A 126 11.27 20.22 25.56
N LYS A 127 10.11 20.71 25.14
CA LYS A 127 8.97 19.88 24.81
C LYS A 127 8.16 20.46 23.65
N VAL A 128 7.81 19.62 22.69
CA VAL A 128 6.90 19.95 21.58
C VAL A 128 5.76 18.95 21.58
N THR A 129 4.53 19.43 21.51
CA THR A 129 3.35 18.57 21.49
C THR A 129 3.23 17.81 20.16
N LEU A 130 2.57 16.65 20.20
CA LEU A 130 2.35 15.86 18.96
C LEU A 130 1.43 16.61 18.00
N ASP A 131 0.43 17.34 18.50
CA ASP A 131 -0.48 18.15 17.67
C ASP A 131 0.29 19.23 16.91
N GLU A 132 1.12 20.02 17.60
CA GLU A 132 1.95 21.05 16.98
C GLU A 132 2.90 20.45 15.92
N ALA A 133 3.56 19.36 16.26
CA ALA A 133 4.47 18.68 15.34
C ALA A 133 3.72 18.10 14.13
N TYR A 134 2.51 17.59 14.32
CA TYR A 134 1.67 17.05 13.23
C TYR A 134 1.19 18.16 12.30
N GLU A 135 0.77 19.29 12.81
CA GLU A 135 0.42 20.47 12.00
C GLU A 135 1.59 20.93 11.13
N ILE A 136 2.79 21.02 11.73
CA ILE A 136 4.03 21.36 10.99
C ILE A 136 4.34 20.33 9.90
N ASN A 137 4.16 19.02 10.19
CA ASN A 137 4.41 17.95 9.22
C ASN A 137 3.43 17.99 8.03
N CYS A 138 2.18 18.36 8.25
CA CYS A 138 1.15 18.42 7.20
C CYS A 138 1.20 19.71 6.38
N ALA A 139 1.52 20.84 7.00
CA ALA A 139 1.45 22.17 6.39
C ALA A 139 2.12 22.33 5.01
N PRO A 140 3.32 21.77 4.74
CA PRO A 140 4.01 22.00 3.47
C PRO A 140 3.23 21.52 2.24
N LEU A 141 2.44 20.47 2.37
CA LEU A 141 1.71 19.88 1.25
C LEU A 141 0.19 20.12 1.30
N GLU A 142 -0.32 20.72 2.38
CA GLU A 142 -1.76 20.87 2.62
C GLU A 142 -2.49 21.63 1.50
N SER A 143 -1.82 22.59 0.85
CA SER A 143 -2.42 23.36 -0.26
C SER A 143 -2.55 22.54 -1.55
N VAL A 144 -1.75 21.49 -1.73
CA VAL A 144 -1.70 20.65 -2.94
C VAL A 144 -2.37 19.31 -2.70
N TYR A 145 -2.14 18.74 -1.55
CA TYR A 145 -2.69 17.45 -1.10
C TYR A 145 -3.31 17.62 0.28
N PRO A 146 -4.53 18.18 0.37
CA PRO A 146 -5.19 18.41 1.65
C PRO A 146 -5.42 17.10 2.41
N THR A 147 -5.13 17.10 3.71
CA THR A 147 -5.34 15.94 4.60
C THR A 147 -6.81 15.61 4.79
N THR A 148 -7.70 16.58 4.56
CA THR A 148 -9.14 16.38 4.62
C THR A 148 -9.76 16.63 3.26
N ALA A 149 -10.55 15.67 2.77
CA ALA A 149 -11.34 15.84 1.59
C ALA A 149 -12.47 16.87 1.84
N LYS A 150 -12.82 17.65 0.81
CA LYS A 150 -14.04 18.47 0.87
C LYS A 150 -15.24 17.57 1.16
N ALA A 151 -16.08 17.98 2.09
CA ALA A 151 -17.30 17.24 2.38
C ALA A 151 -18.10 16.99 1.09
N PRO A 152 -18.64 15.77 0.89
CA PRO A 152 -19.45 15.48 -0.28
C PRO A 152 -20.69 16.39 -0.28
N THR A 153 -21.05 16.89 -1.45
CA THR A 153 -22.25 17.73 -1.63
C THR A 153 -23.55 16.92 -1.63
N THR A 154 -23.44 15.60 -1.63
CA THR A 154 -24.56 14.65 -1.60
C THR A 154 -24.47 13.78 -0.37
N GLU A 155 -25.64 13.43 0.18
CA GLU A 155 -25.72 12.49 1.29
C GLU A 155 -25.15 11.12 0.88
N VAL A 156 -24.14 10.66 1.63
CA VAL A 156 -23.55 9.34 1.41
C VAL A 156 -24.49 8.30 2.02
N ARG A 157 -25.07 7.45 1.18
CA ARG A 157 -25.87 6.32 1.67
C ARG A 157 -24.92 5.30 2.30
N THR A 158 -25.03 5.12 3.60
CA THR A 158 -24.38 4.03 4.31
C THR A 158 -25.30 2.80 4.24
N GLY A 159 -24.83 1.74 3.62
CA GLY A 159 -25.53 0.45 3.62
C GLY A 159 -24.78 -0.54 4.52
N ASP A 160 -25.45 -1.04 5.54
CA ASP A 160 -24.91 -2.15 6.31
C ASP A 160 -25.20 -3.47 5.59
N CYS A 161 -24.20 -4.02 4.91
CA CYS A 161 -24.29 -5.35 4.34
C CYS A 161 -23.85 -6.38 5.39
N ASN A 162 -24.75 -6.68 6.33
CA ASN A 162 -24.49 -7.63 7.42
C ASN A 162 -24.81 -9.09 7.04
N GLU A 163 -25.48 -9.31 5.94
CA GLU A 163 -25.82 -10.65 5.46
C GLU A 163 -24.84 -11.09 4.36
N ARG A 164 -23.82 -11.83 4.75
CA ARG A 164 -22.99 -12.59 3.82
C ARG A 164 -23.71 -13.91 3.48
N GLY A 165 -24.64 -13.86 2.56
CA GLY A 165 -25.15 -15.06 1.92
C GLY A 165 -24.00 -15.79 1.22
N LYS A 166 -23.90 -17.12 1.40
CA LYS A 166 -23.03 -17.93 0.55
C LYS A 166 -23.63 -17.93 -0.85
N MET A 167 -23.07 -17.13 -1.75
CA MET A 167 -23.42 -17.17 -3.16
C MET A 167 -22.73 -18.36 -3.80
N PHE A 168 -23.52 -19.31 -4.27
CA PHE A 168 -23.03 -20.41 -5.10
C PHE A 168 -23.49 -20.16 -6.53
N ALA A 169 -22.57 -20.30 -7.49
CA ALA A 169 -22.96 -20.29 -8.89
C ALA A 169 -23.99 -21.39 -9.18
N SER A 170 -25.09 -21.05 -9.85
CA SER A 170 -26.12 -22.03 -10.25
C SER A 170 -25.59 -22.98 -11.33
N LYS A 171 -24.65 -22.47 -12.17
CA LYS A 171 -24.00 -23.24 -13.22
C LYS A 171 -22.62 -23.69 -12.76
N LYS A 172 -22.26 -24.93 -13.04
CA LYS A 172 -20.93 -25.48 -12.83
C LYS A 172 -20.27 -25.68 -14.19
N TYR A 173 -19.00 -25.34 -14.28
CA TYR A 173 -18.18 -25.52 -15.46
C TYR A 173 -17.04 -26.48 -15.14
N ASP A 174 -16.72 -27.37 -16.05
CA ASP A 174 -15.57 -28.28 -15.92
C ASP A 174 -14.25 -27.48 -16.04
N GLU A 175 -14.27 -26.42 -16.86
CA GLU A 175 -13.17 -25.47 -17.03
C GLU A 175 -13.72 -24.05 -17.01
N VAL A 176 -13.10 -23.17 -16.21
CA VAL A 176 -13.45 -21.75 -16.14
C VAL A 176 -12.52 -20.95 -17.03
N ASN A 177 -13.08 -20.26 -18.02
CA ASN A 177 -12.34 -19.37 -18.90
C ASN A 177 -12.37 -17.93 -18.36
N VAL A 178 -11.21 -17.30 -18.30
CA VAL A 178 -11.03 -15.91 -17.86
C VAL A 178 -10.49 -15.09 -19.02
N VAL A 179 -11.12 -13.99 -19.35
CA VAL A 179 -10.60 -13.01 -20.31
C VAL A 179 -10.00 -11.81 -19.58
N ILE A 180 -8.80 -11.43 -19.98
CA ILE A 180 -8.09 -10.25 -19.46
C ILE A 180 -7.74 -9.34 -20.64
N PRO A 181 -8.45 -8.23 -20.84
CA PRO A 181 -8.05 -7.24 -21.84
C PRO A 181 -6.81 -6.48 -21.35
N VAL A 182 -5.85 -6.34 -22.25
CA VAL A 182 -4.57 -5.66 -21.99
C VAL A 182 -4.56 -4.35 -22.79
N PHE A 183 -4.69 -3.25 -22.08
CA PHE A 183 -4.69 -1.90 -22.64
C PHE A 183 -3.27 -1.31 -22.66
N PRO A 184 -2.97 -0.33 -23.52
CA PRO A 184 -1.75 0.45 -23.37
C PRO A 184 -1.62 1.03 -21.97
N GLY A 185 -0.54 0.70 -21.25
CA GLY A 185 -0.31 1.09 -19.86
C GLY A 185 -0.83 0.10 -18.80
N THR A 186 -1.43 -1.03 -19.17
CA THR A 186 -1.69 -2.14 -18.25
C THR A 186 -0.36 -2.77 -17.80
N ASN A 187 -0.23 -3.09 -16.50
CA ASN A 187 1.01 -3.63 -15.93
C ASN A 187 0.85 -4.97 -15.21
N CYS A 188 -0.35 -5.31 -14.76
CA CYS A 188 -0.59 -6.45 -13.86
C CYS A 188 -1.28 -7.63 -14.55
N GLU A 189 -1.29 -7.69 -15.88
CA GLU A 189 -1.94 -8.75 -16.65
C GLU A 189 -1.33 -10.12 -16.41
N PHE A 190 0.00 -10.21 -16.34
CA PHE A 190 0.70 -11.48 -16.12
C PHE A 190 0.53 -12.00 -14.68
N ASP A 191 0.51 -11.11 -13.69
CA ASP A 191 0.27 -11.48 -12.30
C ASP A 191 -1.17 -11.95 -12.11
N SER A 192 -2.12 -11.25 -12.71
CA SER A 192 -3.53 -11.63 -12.74
C SER A 192 -3.72 -12.98 -13.43
N LYS A 193 -3.13 -13.16 -14.62
CA LYS A 193 -3.15 -14.44 -15.34
C LYS A 193 -2.65 -15.58 -14.45
N ARG A 194 -1.47 -15.43 -13.85
CA ARG A 194 -0.86 -16.44 -12.99
C ARG A 194 -1.73 -16.79 -11.78
N ALA A 195 -2.41 -15.80 -11.19
CA ALA A 195 -3.30 -16.03 -10.05
C ALA A 195 -4.50 -16.89 -10.45
N PHE A 196 -5.14 -16.60 -11.59
CA PHE A 196 -6.25 -17.40 -12.09
C PHE A 196 -5.84 -18.80 -12.54
N GLU A 197 -4.70 -18.93 -13.22
CA GLU A 197 -4.16 -20.24 -13.64
C GLU A 197 -3.82 -21.12 -12.43
N LYS A 198 -3.26 -20.51 -11.36
CA LYS A 198 -3.01 -21.22 -10.10
C LYS A 198 -4.30 -21.69 -9.42
N ALA A 199 -5.41 -20.99 -9.63
CA ALA A 199 -6.73 -21.41 -9.17
C ALA A 199 -7.41 -22.44 -10.10
N GLY A 200 -6.75 -22.86 -11.20
CA GLY A 200 -7.25 -23.88 -12.14
C GLY A 200 -8.05 -23.30 -13.32
N ALA A 201 -8.08 -22.00 -13.52
CA ALA A 201 -8.76 -21.39 -14.65
C ALA A 201 -7.87 -21.35 -15.89
N LYS A 202 -8.49 -21.28 -17.09
CA LYS A 202 -7.82 -21.01 -18.35
C LYS A 202 -7.93 -19.54 -18.68
N VAL A 203 -6.79 -18.89 -18.94
CA VAL A 203 -6.74 -17.43 -19.12
C VAL A 203 -6.36 -17.04 -20.54
N GLN A 204 -7.16 -16.17 -21.14
CA GLN A 204 -6.89 -15.53 -22.42
C GLN A 204 -6.56 -14.06 -22.19
N LEU A 205 -5.39 -13.62 -22.63
CA LEU A 205 -5.02 -12.20 -22.73
C LEU A 205 -5.45 -11.67 -24.10
N VAL A 206 -6.17 -10.55 -24.13
CA VAL A 206 -6.59 -9.88 -25.37
C VAL A 206 -5.94 -8.50 -25.43
N LEU A 207 -5.00 -8.34 -26.34
CA LEU A 207 -4.25 -7.09 -26.50
C LEU A 207 -5.08 -6.04 -27.25
N ILE A 208 -5.38 -4.93 -26.62
CA ILE A 208 -6.08 -3.79 -27.22
C ILE A 208 -5.07 -2.90 -27.95
N ARG A 209 -5.08 -2.96 -29.26
CA ARG A 209 -4.25 -2.15 -30.16
C ARG A 209 -5.00 -0.90 -30.57
N ASN A 210 -4.34 0.23 -30.55
CA ASN A 210 -4.96 1.55 -30.86
C ASN A 210 -4.12 2.41 -31.83
N LYS A 211 -3.25 1.79 -32.63
CA LYS A 211 -2.40 2.54 -33.59
C LYS A 211 -3.15 2.95 -34.85
N THR A 212 -4.08 2.14 -35.30
CA THR A 212 -4.88 2.36 -36.51
C THR A 212 -6.35 2.06 -36.23
N GLU A 213 -7.25 2.56 -37.08
CA GLU A 213 -8.68 2.24 -37.01
C GLU A 213 -8.94 0.73 -37.16
N GLU A 214 -8.18 0.08 -38.04
CA GLU A 214 -8.26 -1.39 -38.24
C GLU A 214 -7.82 -2.17 -37.00
N ASP A 215 -6.77 -1.71 -36.31
CA ASP A 215 -6.32 -2.30 -35.04
C ASP A 215 -7.42 -2.22 -33.98
N ILE A 216 -8.07 -1.07 -33.87
CA ILE A 216 -9.16 -0.88 -32.90
C ILE A 216 -10.32 -1.83 -33.23
N LYS A 217 -10.71 -1.91 -34.50
CA LYS A 217 -11.79 -2.80 -34.92
C LYS A 217 -11.48 -4.26 -34.61
N LYS A 218 -10.28 -4.73 -34.98
CA LYS A 218 -9.84 -6.10 -34.70
C LYS A 218 -9.80 -6.38 -33.19
N SER A 219 -9.32 -5.41 -32.39
CA SER A 219 -9.28 -5.57 -30.93
C SER A 219 -10.68 -5.68 -30.33
N VAL A 220 -11.65 -4.93 -30.85
CA VAL A 220 -13.04 -5.02 -30.41
C VAL A 220 -13.63 -6.38 -30.81
N ASP A 221 -13.38 -6.86 -32.03
CA ASP A 221 -13.86 -8.16 -32.52
C ASP A 221 -13.27 -9.31 -31.66
N GLU A 222 -11.95 -9.30 -31.42
CA GLU A 222 -11.24 -10.29 -30.59
C GLU A 222 -11.73 -10.27 -29.13
N LEU A 223 -11.95 -9.09 -28.54
CA LEU A 223 -12.42 -8.97 -27.17
C LEU A 223 -13.87 -9.43 -27.01
N GLU A 224 -14.76 -9.05 -27.94
CA GLU A 224 -16.15 -9.49 -27.94
C GLU A 224 -16.26 -11.03 -27.96
N GLU A 225 -15.54 -11.67 -28.88
CA GLU A 225 -15.48 -13.13 -28.98
C GLU A 225 -14.96 -13.75 -27.68
N ALA A 226 -13.88 -13.19 -27.12
CA ALA A 226 -13.31 -13.68 -25.86
C ALA A 226 -14.27 -13.53 -24.67
N ILE A 227 -15.05 -12.42 -24.59
CA ILE A 227 -16.07 -12.24 -23.54
C ILE A 227 -17.19 -13.29 -23.68
N HIS A 228 -17.63 -13.58 -24.90
CA HIS A 228 -18.66 -14.61 -25.11
C HIS A 228 -18.23 -16.02 -24.69
N ASN A 229 -16.93 -16.31 -24.75
CA ASN A 229 -16.36 -17.61 -24.36
C ASN A 229 -15.94 -17.66 -22.87
N ALA A 230 -15.90 -16.52 -22.17
CA ALA A 230 -15.43 -16.45 -20.78
C ALA A 230 -16.59 -16.56 -19.77
N GLN A 231 -16.28 -17.00 -18.56
CA GLN A 231 -17.13 -16.95 -17.37
C GLN A 231 -16.69 -15.80 -16.45
N ILE A 232 -15.46 -15.32 -16.58
CA ILE A 232 -14.92 -14.23 -15.78
C ILE A 232 -14.22 -13.24 -16.70
N MET A 233 -14.51 -11.95 -16.54
CA MET A 233 -13.72 -10.85 -17.11
C MET A 233 -12.93 -10.16 -16.02
N MET A 234 -11.60 -10.09 -16.18
CA MET A 234 -10.71 -9.46 -15.24
C MET A 234 -10.09 -8.19 -15.84
N LEU A 235 -10.28 -7.05 -15.18
CA LEU A 235 -9.64 -5.78 -15.51
C LEU A 235 -8.45 -5.55 -14.58
N PRO A 236 -7.21 -5.67 -15.06
CA PRO A 236 -6.03 -5.56 -14.23
C PRO A 236 -5.69 -4.12 -13.87
N GLY A 237 -4.73 -3.98 -12.96
CA GLY A 237 -4.16 -2.70 -12.58
C GLY A 237 -3.16 -2.18 -13.62
N GLY A 238 -2.69 -0.98 -13.38
CA GLY A 238 -1.76 -0.25 -14.22
C GLY A 238 -2.17 1.21 -14.36
N PHE A 239 -1.76 1.81 -15.47
CA PHE A 239 -2.00 3.22 -15.78
C PHE A 239 -2.46 3.34 -17.23
N SER A 240 -3.67 2.87 -17.53
CA SER A 240 -4.19 2.84 -18.90
C SER A 240 -4.18 4.22 -19.54
N ALA A 241 -3.52 4.33 -20.69
CA ALA A 241 -3.32 5.56 -21.47
C ALA A 241 -2.69 6.73 -20.67
N GLY A 242 -1.82 6.43 -19.68
CA GLY A 242 -1.06 7.43 -18.94
C GLY A 242 -1.76 8.01 -17.70
N ASP A 243 -2.94 7.55 -17.37
CA ASP A 243 -3.68 7.82 -16.14
C ASP A 243 -3.67 9.30 -15.70
N GLU A 244 -4.30 10.16 -16.49
CA GLU A 244 -4.49 11.56 -16.15
C GLU A 244 -5.27 11.74 -14.84
N PRO A 245 -5.12 12.87 -14.09
CA PRO A 245 -5.73 13.08 -12.77
C PRO A 245 -7.23 12.79 -12.67
N GLU A 246 -7.96 13.06 -13.74
CA GLU A 246 -9.39 12.74 -13.85
C GLU A 246 -9.65 11.44 -14.63
N GLY A 247 -8.60 10.80 -15.08
CA GLY A 247 -8.58 9.78 -16.11
C GLY A 247 -8.52 8.36 -15.63
N SER A 248 -8.27 8.12 -14.36
CA SER A 248 -8.10 6.77 -13.81
C SER A 248 -9.14 5.78 -14.31
N GLY A 249 -8.72 4.81 -15.12
CA GLY A 249 -9.60 3.87 -15.80
C GLY A 249 -10.45 4.45 -16.95
N LYS A 250 -10.26 5.71 -17.35
CA LYS A 250 -11.07 6.37 -18.39
C LYS A 250 -10.91 5.70 -19.75
N PHE A 251 -9.70 5.33 -20.14
CA PHE A 251 -9.46 4.67 -21.42
C PHE A 251 -10.14 3.30 -21.48
N ILE A 252 -10.00 2.49 -20.43
CA ILE A 252 -10.70 1.21 -20.29
C ILE A 252 -12.20 1.42 -20.41
N ALA A 253 -12.76 2.34 -19.62
CA ALA A 253 -14.18 2.63 -19.63
C ALA A 253 -14.68 3.12 -21.00
N THR A 254 -13.88 3.91 -21.72
CA THR A 254 -14.22 4.40 -23.07
C THR A 254 -14.30 3.24 -24.06
N VAL A 255 -13.35 2.32 -24.05
CA VAL A 255 -13.36 1.15 -24.94
C VAL A 255 -14.53 0.22 -24.61
N LEU A 256 -14.76 -0.06 -23.31
CA LEU A 256 -15.84 -0.97 -22.89
C LEU A 256 -17.25 -0.37 -23.04
N ARG A 257 -17.38 0.94 -23.24
CA ARG A 257 -18.64 1.59 -23.64
C ARG A 257 -18.99 1.39 -25.11
N ASN A 258 -18.11 0.79 -25.91
CA ASN A 258 -18.47 0.37 -27.27
C ASN A 258 -19.75 -0.50 -27.18
N PRO A 259 -20.81 -0.21 -27.98
CA PRO A 259 -22.09 -0.90 -27.86
C PRO A 259 -22.01 -2.42 -27.93
N ARG A 260 -21.10 -2.96 -28.76
CA ARG A 260 -20.91 -4.41 -28.91
C ARG A 260 -20.30 -5.01 -27.65
N LEU A 261 -19.23 -4.40 -27.11
CA LEU A 261 -18.56 -4.86 -25.90
C LEU A 261 -19.49 -4.72 -24.70
N LYS A 262 -20.22 -3.60 -24.61
CA LYS A 262 -21.23 -3.43 -23.55
C LYS A 262 -22.28 -4.54 -23.60
N ALA A 263 -22.84 -4.86 -24.77
CA ALA A 263 -23.83 -5.93 -24.90
C ALA A 263 -23.24 -7.31 -24.50
N ALA A 264 -21.97 -7.59 -24.85
CA ALA A 264 -21.30 -8.83 -24.46
C ALA A 264 -21.05 -8.89 -22.93
N ILE A 265 -20.75 -7.76 -22.29
CA ILE A 265 -20.58 -7.67 -20.83
C ILE A 265 -21.95 -7.83 -20.13
N ASP A 266 -22.98 -7.13 -20.60
CA ASP A 266 -24.34 -7.27 -20.05
C ASP A 266 -24.80 -8.75 -20.18
N ASP A 267 -24.55 -9.41 -21.31
CA ASP A 267 -24.83 -10.86 -21.48
C ASP A 267 -24.04 -11.73 -20.49
N LEU A 268 -22.74 -11.43 -20.30
CA LEU A 268 -21.91 -12.15 -19.33
C LEU A 268 -22.49 -12.07 -17.93
N LEU A 269 -22.89 -10.88 -17.49
CA LEU A 269 -23.33 -10.62 -16.11
C LEU A 269 -24.79 -11.05 -15.88
N ASP A 270 -25.71 -10.65 -16.76
CA ASP A 270 -27.14 -10.77 -16.53
C ASP A 270 -27.71 -12.13 -16.99
N ASN A 271 -27.20 -12.69 -18.09
CA ASN A 271 -27.75 -13.91 -18.68
C ASN A 271 -26.92 -15.17 -18.36
N ARG A 272 -25.60 -15.03 -18.26
CA ARG A 272 -24.70 -16.17 -18.06
C ARG A 272 -24.23 -16.32 -16.62
N GLU A 273 -24.64 -15.44 -15.70
CA GLU A 273 -24.20 -15.43 -14.30
C GLU A 273 -22.66 -15.37 -14.17
N GLY A 274 -22.01 -14.68 -15.09
CA GLY A 274 -20.57 -14.51 -15.08
C GLY A 274 -20.12 -13.47 -14.06
N LEU A 275 -18.83 -13.31 -13.93
CA LEU A 275 -18.23 -12.40 -12.96
C LEU A 275 -17.33 -11.36 -13.63
N MET A 276 -17.30 -10.17 -13.05
CA MET A 276 -16.25 -9.17 -13.35
C MET A 276 -15.43 -8.86 -12.11
N ILE A 277 -14.12 -8.72 -12.30
CA ILE A 277 -13.18 -8.31 -11.26
C ILE A 277 -12.38 -7.13 -11.80
N GLY A 278 -12.25 -6.07 -11.01
CA GLY A 278 -11.39 -4.95 -11.29
C GLY A 278 -10.42 -4.68 -10.16
N ILE A 279 -9.13 -4.55 -10.46
CA ILE A 279 -8.10 -4.23 -9.49
C ILE A 279 -7.49 -2.87 -9.82
N CYS A 280 -7.39 -1.96 -8.82
CA CYS A 280 -6.76 -0.64 -8.96
C CYS A 280 -7.33 0.13 -10.17
N ASN A 281 -6.60 0.29 -11.25
CA ASN A 281 -7.06 0.94 -12.49
C ASN A 281 -8.30 0.25 -13.09
N GLY A 282 -8.36 -1.08 -13.03
CA GLY A 282 -9.54 -1.84 -13.42
C GLY A 282 -10.75 -1.59 -12.53
N PHE A 283 -10.57 -1.47 -11.21
CA PHE A 283 -11.64 -1.09 -10.29
C PHE A 283 -12.18 0.31 -10.61
N GLN A 284 -11.30 1.28 -10.85
CA GLN A 284 -11.69 2.63 -11.26
C GLN A 284 -12.53 2.63 -12.55
N ALA A 285 -12.19 1.74 -13.50
CA ALA A 285 -12.98 1.55 -14.71
C ALA A 285 -14.36 0.97 -14.42
N LEU A 286 -14.49 -0.02 -13.53
CA LEU A 286 -15.80 -0.57 -13.12
C LEU A 286 -16.69 0.50 -12.49
N VAL A 287 -16.15 1.35 -11.61
CA VAL A 287 -16.89 2.50 -11.03
C VAL A 287 -17.39 3.43 -12.14
N LYS A 288 -16.52 3.79 -13.10
CA LYS A 288 -16.88 4.69 -14.22
C LYS A 288 -17.90 4.07 -15.18
N LEU A 289 -17.98 2.76 -15.25
CA LEU A 289 -18.94 2.00 -16.05
C LEU A 289 -20.29 1.80 -15.33
N GLY A 290 -20.33 2.04 -14.00
CA GLY A 290 -21.52 1.79 -13.20
C GLY A 290 -21.80 0.30 -12.99
N LEU A 291 -20.73 -0.51 -12.92
CA LEU A 291 -20.80 -1.97 -12.75
C LEU A 291 -20.53 -2.43 -11.30
N LEU A 292 -20.52 -1.49 -10.36
CA LEU A 292 -20.36 -1.71 -8.91
C LEU A 292 -21.49 -1.09 -8.14
#